data_4824cd7f1681876c6c6b45656b2fd2c6
#
_entry.id   4824cd7f1681876c6c6b45656b2fd2c6
#
_cell.length_a   1.000
_cell.length_b   1.000
_cell.length_c   1.000
_cell.angle_alpha   90.00
_cell.angle_beta   90.00
_cell.angle_gamma   90.00
#
_symmetry.space_group_name_H-M   'P 1'
#
loop_
_entity.id
_entity.type
_entity.pdbx_description
1 polymer ?
#
loop_
_entity_poly.entity_id
_entity_poly.type
_entity_poly.pdbx_seq_one_letter_code
_entity_poly.pdbx_strand_id
1 'polypeptide(L)'
;MPNKGFMRAFSTSNAFIKFVLRAGALYLILYLIYQFVVKRYTLYDQGFIGWIIESTDVVLRTMGYKTFKVLQDRDMQVIGIDGSNGVWVGSNCNAITLFSLFGVFIIAYPGNQRDKWWYLPSGILAIHVLNILRVVALAMIANSYPQYLDFNHSYTFNFLIYMFIFGLWILWVNKFADKHIQKDEQN
;
A
#
# COMPACT_ATOMS: atom_id res chain seq x y z
N MET A 1 6.51 -24.76 -13.81
CA MET A 1 7.93 -24.66 -14.17
C MET A 1 8.46 -23.39 -13.53
N PRO A 2 9.52 -23.41 -12.70
CA PRO A 2 10.06 -22.19 -12.11
C PRO A 2 10.60 -21.29 -13.23
N ASN A 3 10.19 -20.02 -13.17
CA ASN A 3 10.52 -19.02 -14.17
C ASN A 3 12.04 -18.79 -14.23
N LYS A 4 12.68 -19.25 -15.30
CA LYS A 4 14.13 -19.15 -15.49
C LYS A 4 14.65 -17.69 -15.46
N GLY A 5 13.78 -16.70 -15.75
CA GLY A 5 14.12 -15.29 -15.74
C GLY A 5 14.39 -14.74 -14.34
N PHE A 6 13.58 -15.10 -13.35
CA PHE A 6 13.79 -14.66 -11.97
C PHE A 6 15.13 -15.14 -11.40
N MET A 7 15.49 -16.39 -11.67
CA MET A 7 16.77 -16.93 -11.20
C MET A 7 17.99 -16.37 -11.96
N ARG A 8 17.86 -16.02 -13.25
CA ARG A 8 18.94 -15.40 -14.03
C ARG A 8 19.24 -13.96 -13.63
N ALA A 9 18.22 -13.14 -13.33
CA ALA A 9 18.41 -11.75 -12.89
C ALA A 9 19.23 -11.65 -11.59
N PHE A 10 19.21 -12.69 -10.76
CA PHE A 10 19.97 -12.76 -9.50
C PHE A 10 21.12 -13.78 -9.52
N SER A 11 21.43 -14.37 -10.64
CA SER A 11 22.47 -15.40 -10.73
C SER A 11 23.90 -14.86 -10.57
N THR A 12 24.08 -13.54 -10.62
CA THR A 12 25.33 -12.90 -10.19
C THR A 12 25.12 -12.26 -8.82
N SER A 13 25.83 -12.71 -7.79
CA SER A 13 25.87 -12.17 -6.43
C SER A 13 25.91 -10.63 -6.41
N ASN A 14 26.58 -10.02 -7.36
CA ASN A 14 26.70 -8.57 -7.51
C ASN A 14 25.40 -7.86 -7.92
N ALA A 15 24.53 -8.46 -8.73
CA ALA A 15 23.27 -7.85 -9.16
C ALA A 15 22.24 -7.84 -8.03
N PHE A 16 22.18 -8.93 -7.28
CA PHE A 16 21.34 -9.04 -6.08
C PHE A 16 21.77 -8.04 -5.00
N ILE A 17 23.06 -7.98 -4.71
CA ILE A 17 23.60 -7.02 -3.71
C ILE A 17 23.29 -5.57 -4.13
N LYS A 18 23.51 -5.22 -5.41
CA LYS A 18 23.16 -3.88 -5.92
C LYS A 18 21.67 -3.56 -5.78
N PHE A 19 20.79 -4.51 -6.05
CA PHE A 19 19.35 -4.34 -5.85
C PHE A 19 19.02 -4.09 -4.37
N VAL A 20 19.52 -4.93 -3.46
CA VAL A 20 19.26 -4.79 -2.02
C VAL A 20 19.80 -3.47 -1.47
N LEU A 21 21.00 -3.06 -1.87
CA LEU A 21 21.59 -1.78 -1.47
C LEU A 21 20.77 -0.58 -1.98
N ARG A 22 20.33 -0.62 -3.25
CA ARG A 22 19.47 0.43 -3.82
C ARG A 22 18.11 0.49 -3.12
N ALA A 23 17.48 -0.65 -2.91
CA ALA A 23 16.20 -0.73 -2.23
C ALA A 23 16.32 -0.23 -0.77
N GLY A 24 17.35 -0.66 -0.05
CA GLY A 24 17.63 -0.23 1.31
C GLY A 24 17.88 1.27 1.42
N ALA A 25 18.71 1.83 0.52
CA ALA A 25 19.01 3.26 0.49
C ALA A 25 17.75 4.09 0.17
N LEU A 26 16.96 3.68 -0.83
CA LEU A 26 15.70 4.36 -1.17
C LEU A 26 14.69 4.29 -0.02
N TYR A 27 14.55 3.13 0.61
CA TYR A 27 13.67 2.99 1.76
C TYR A 27 14.10 3.88 2.92
N LEU A 28 15.39 3.93 3.22
CA LEU A 28 15.94 4.79 4.28
C LEU A 28 15.68 6.28 3.98
N ILE A 29 15.90 6.72 2.74
CA ILE A 29 15.64 8.09 2.31
C ILE A 29 14.15 8.42 2.48
N LEU A 30 13.25 7.58 1.99
CA LEU A 30 11.81 7.78 2.14
C LEU A 30 11.36 7.77 3.61
N TYR A 31 11.93 6.89 4.42
CA TYR A 31 11.68 6.84 5.86
C TYR A 31 12.13 8.13 6.57
N LEU A 32 13.32 8.64 6.24
CA LEU A 32 13.81 9.90 6.79
C LEU A 32 12.94 11.09 6.35
N ILE A 33 12.56 11.15 5.08
CA ILE A 33 11.63 12.16 4.57
C ILE A 33 10.30 12.08 5.32
N TYR A 34 9.73 10.89 5.50
CA TYR A 34 8.49 10.72 6.25
C TYR A 34 8.63 11.20 7.70
N GLN A 35 9.69 10.80 8.39
CA GLN A 35 9.90 11.17 9.81
C GLN A 35 10.15 12.67 10.00
N PHE A 36 10.99 13.28 9.15
CA PHE A 36 11.42 14.67 9.36
C PHE A 36 10.53 15.69 8.65
N VAL A 37 9.86 15.30 7.57
CA VAL A 37 9.01 16.21 6.79
C VAL A 37 7.53 15.94 7.05
N VAL A 38 7.05 14.74 6.71
CA VAL A 38 5.59 14.44 6.74
C VAL A 38 5.06 14.45 8.16
N LYS A 39 5.74 13.78 9.08
CA LYS A 39 5.32 13.67 10.48
C LYS A 39 5.44 14.99 11.24
N ARG A 40 6.38 15.85 10.84
CA ARG A 40 6.54 17.19 11.43
C ARG A 40 5.46 18.17 10.98
N TYR A 41 4.94 17.99 9.77
CA TYR A 41 3.83 18.77 9.21
C TYR A 41 2.56 17.91 9.23
N THR A 42 2.01 17.70 10.41
CA THR A 42 0.81 16.88 10.71
C THR A 42 -0.37 17.10 9.75
N LEU A 43 -0.43 18.27 9.10
CA LEU A 43 -1.49 18.64 8.14
C LEU A 43 -1.59 17.68 6.93
N TYR A 44 -0.46 17.12 6.45
CA TYR A 44 -0.46 16.22 5.29
C TYR A 44 -1.04 14.85 5.65
N ASP A 45 -0.71 14.35 6.82
CA ASP A 45 -1.20 13.05 7.30
C ASP A 45 -2.71 13.12 7.59
N GLN A 46 -3.16 14.21 8.22
CA GLN A 46 -4.58 14.48 8.46
C GLN A 46 -5.40 14.61 7.17
N GLY A 47 -4.87 15.31 6.17
CA GLY A 47 -5.54 15.47 4.87
C GLY A 47 -5.72 14.12 4.17
N PHE A 48 -4.69 13.26 4.22
CA PHE A 48 -4.73 11.95 3.59
C PHE A 48 -5.68 10.98 4.33
N ILE A 49 -5.65 10.98 5.67
CA ILE A 49 -6.61 10.22 6.50
C ILE A 49 -8.04 10.71 6.23
N GLY A 50 -8.23 12.04 6.18
CA GLY A 50 -9.53 12.64 5.87
C GLY A 50 -10.07 12.17 4.52
N TRP A 51 -9.22 12.09 3.50
CA TRP A 51 -9.62 11.59 2.17
C TRP A 51 -10.02 10.11 2.20
N ILE A 52 -9.30 9.25 2.95
CA ILE A 52 -9.69 7.85 3.15
C ILE A 52 -11.06 7.76 3.82
N ILE A 53 -11.29 8.57 4.85
CA ILE A 53 -12.56 8.61 5.59
C ILE A 53 -13.71 9.07 4.70
N GLU A 54 -13.53 10.15 3.93
CA GLU A 54 -14.56 10.64 3.00
C GLU A 54 -14.88 9.58 1.93
N SER A 55 -13.85 8.95 1.36
CA SER A 55 -14.04 7.88 0.38
C SER A 55 -14.78 6.67 0.98
N THR A 56 -14.44 6.30 2.23
CA THR A 56 -15.12 5.22 2.96
C THR A 56 -16.58 5.58 3.25
N ASP A 57 -16.85 6.82 3.67
CA ASP A 57 -18.19 7.34 3.91
C ASP A 57 -19.06 7.25 2.67
N VAL A 58 -18.54 7.70 1.51
CA VAL A 58 -19.25 7.62 0.23
C VAL A 58 -19.60 6.16 -0.11
N VAL A 59 -18.65 5.23 0.03
CA VAL A 59 -18.89 3.81 -0.26
C VAL A 59 -19.96 3.23 0.68
N LEU A 60 -19.86 3.46 2.00
CA LEU A 60 -20.84 2.96 2.96
C LEU A 60 -22.25 3.53 2.72
N ARG A 61 -22.35 4.82 2.39
CA ARG A 61 -23.64 5.46 2.06
C ARG A 61 -24.24 4.93 0.77
N THR A 62 -23.44 4.67 -0.24
CA THR A 62 -23.93 4.04 -1.49
C THR A 62 -24.41 2.62 -1.26
N MET A 63 -23.89 1.92 -0.26
CA MET A 63 -24.38 0.63 0.21
C MET A 63 -25.66 0.73 1.09
N GLY A 64 -26.15 1.95 1.38
CA GLY A 64 -27.36 2.18 2.14
C GLY A 64 -27.19 2.34 3.65
N TYR A 65 -25.95 2.40 4.15
CA TYR A 65 -25.68 2.60 5.57
C TYR A 65 -25.76 4.09 5.96
N LYS A 66 -26.29 4.37 7.15
CA LYS A 66 -26.12 5.66 7.82
C LYS A 66 -24.79 5.64 8.55
N THR A 67 -23.99 6.68 8.38
CA THR A 67 -22.62 6.74 8.86
C THR A 67 -22.41 7.95 9.76
N PHE A 68 -21.44 7.84 10.66
CA PHE A 68 -20.93 8.96 11.44
C PHE A 68 -19.43 9.10 11.30
N LYS A 69 -18.92 10.31 11.48
CA LYS A 69 -17.49 10.65 11.46
C LYS A 69 -17.16 11.49 12.69
N VAL A 70 -16.07 11.17 13.37
CA VAL A 70 -15.61 11.94 14.55
C VAL A 70 -14.13 12.25 14.38
N LEU A 71 -13.78 13.51 14.48
CA LEU A 71 -12.40 13.96 14.61
C LEU A 71 -12.02 13.87 16.10
N GLN A 72 -11.17 12.91 16.48
CA GLN A 72 -10.89 12.64 17.88
C GLN A 72 -9.58 13.26 18.35
N ASP A 73 -8.54 13.19 17.52
CA ASP A 73 -7.24 13.81 17.76
C ASP A 73 -6.60 14.26 16.46
N ARG A 74 -5.47 14.99 16.58
CA ARG A 74 -4.75 15.51 15.40
C ARG A 74 -4.33 14.43 14.40
N ASP A 75 -4.13 13.18 14.86
CA ASP A 75 -3.60 12.07 14.05
C ASP A 75 -4.58 10.91 13.90
N MET A 76 -5.80 11.01 14.44
CA MET A 76 -6.81 9.94 14.40
C MET A 76 -8.20 10.47 14.10
N GLN A 77 -8.88 9.81 13.17
CA GLN A 77 -10.28 10.06 12.88
C GLN A 77 -11.05 8.74 12.97
N VAL A 78 -12.31 8.82 13.36
CA VAL A 78 -13.20 7.66 13.47
C VAL A 78 -14.24 7.72 12.37
N ILE A 79 -14.48 6.61 11.70
CA ILE A 79 -15.62 6.40 10.82
C ILE A 79 -16.39 5.16 11.25
N GLY A 80 -17.69 5.22 11.22
CA GLY A 80 -18.54 4.09 11.60
C GLY A 80 -19.92 4.14 10.98
N ILE A 81 -20.63 3.03 11.12
CA ILE A 81 -22.06 2.91 10.82
C ILE A 81 -22.81 3.30 12.09
N ASP A 82 -23.89 4.05 11.96
CA ASP A 82 -24.72 4.48 13.09
C ASP A 82 -25.10 3.29 13.99
N GLY A 83 -24.88 3.44 15.30
CA GLY A 83 -25.10 2.38 16.28
C GLY A 83 -23.90 1.46 16.54
N SER A 84 -22.80 1.64 15.81
CA SER A 84 -21.53 0.92 16.06
C SER A 84 -20.52 1.80 16.82
N ASN A 85 -19.44 1.19 17.33
CA ASN A 85 -18.31 1.92 17.92
C ASN A 85 -17.40 2.59 16.87
N GLY A 86 -17.60 2.29 15.59
CA GLY A 86 -16.75 2.77 14.51
C GLY A 86 -15.36 2.15 14.47
N VAL A 87 -14.55 2.64 13.52
CA VAL A 87 -13.16 2.22 13.29
C VAL A 87 -12.25 3.43 13.38
N TRP A 88 -11.19 3.29 14.13
CA TRP A 88 -10.14 4.30 14.25
C TRP A 88 -9.18 4.22 13.08
N VAL A 89 -9.09 5.30 12.33
CA VAL A 89 -8.18 5.42 11.18
C VAL A 89 -7.08 6.41 11.55
N GLY A 90 -5.90 5.92 11.79
CA GLY A 90 -4.72 6.73 12.13
C GLY A 90 -3.63 6.61 11.09
N SER A 91 -2.45 7.19 11.39
CA SER A 91 -1.27 7.17 10.52
C SER A 91 -0.78 5.77 10.14
N ASN A 92 -1.08 4.75 10.95
CA ASN A 92 -0.79 3.35 10.61
C ASN A 92 -1.75 2.76 9.55
N CYS A 93 -2.86 3.42 9.28
CA CYS A 93 -3.89 2.99 8.31
C CYS A 93 -3.88 3.82 7.02
N ASN A 94 -2.96 4.79 6.87
CA ASN A 94 -2.95 5.71 5.74
C ASN A 94 -2.28 5.15 4.47
N ALA A 95 -1.81 3.91 4.48
CA ALA A 95 -1.15 3.21 3.37
C ALA A 95 0.17 3.83 2.87
N ILE A 96 0.69 4.92 3.43
CA ILE A 96 1.93 5.58 2.99
C ILE A 96 3.12 4.61 3.05
N THR A 97 3.21 3.82 4.13
CA THR A 97 4.24 2.78 4.28
C THR A 97 4.13 1.71 3.17
N LEU A 98 2.91 1.35 2.80
CA LEU A 98 2.64 0.37 1.74
C LEU A 98 3.02 0.91 0.36
N PHE A 99 2.73 2.20 0.09
CA PHE A 99 3.17 2.88 -1.12
C PHE A 99 4.68 2.94 -1.21
N SER A 100 5.35 3.26 -0.09
CA SER A 100 6.81 3.28 -0.01
C SER A 100 7.40 1.90 -0.28
N LEU A 101 6.85 0.85 0.33
CA LEU A 101 7.29 -0.53 0.12
C LEU A 101 7.14 -0.96 -1.34
N PHE A 102 5.97 -0.71 -1.93
CA PHE A 102 5.71 -1.00 -3.34
C PHE A 102 6.63 -0.21 -4.26
N GLY A 103 6.71 1.12 -4.05
CA GLY A 103 7.47 2.03 -4.90
C GLY A 103 8.97 1.76 -4.88
N VAL A 104 9.54 1.53 -3.70
CA VAL A 104 10.97 1.17 -3.55
C VAL A 104 11.30 -0.06 -4.36
N PHE A 105 10.48 -1.10 -4.30
CA PHE A 105 10.72 -2.30 -5.08
C PHE A 105 10.71 -2.02 -6.59
N ILE A 106 9.65 -1.36 -7.10
CA ILE A 106 9.53 -1.07 -8.54
C ILE A 106 10.66 -0.18 -9.04
N ILE A 107 11.08 0.83 -8.26
CA ILE A 107 12.16 1.75 -8.65
C ILE A 107 13.51 1.02 -8.63
N ALA A 108 13.80 0.25 -7.57
CA ALA A 108 15.09 -0.42 -7.40
C ALA A 108 15.26 -1.63 -8.34
N TYR A 109 14.16 -2.32 -8.68
CA TYR A 109 14.20 -3.51 -9.52
C TYR A 109 14.52 -3.15 -10.99
N PRO A 110 15.33 -3.96 -11.71
CA PRO A 110 15.59 -3.75 -13.13
C PRO A 110 14.31 -3.70 -13.97
N GLY A 111 14.32 -2.93 -15.03
CA GLY A 111 13.20 -2.79 -15.95
C GLY A 111 13.19 -1.46 -16.67
N ASN A 112 12.37 -1.35 -17.74
CA ASN A 112 12.29 -0.16 -18.57
C ASN A 112 11.68 1.00 -17.78
N GLN A 113 12.32 2.18 -17.84
CA GLN A 113 11.83 3.38 -17.15
C GLN A 113 10.43 3.80 -17.65
N ARG A 114 10.16 3.64 -18.94
CA ARG A 114 8.84 3.99 -19.51
C ARG A 114 7.71 3.17 -18.88
N ASP A 115 7.96 1.87 -18.63
CA ASP A 115 6.98 0.99 -18.00
C ASP A 115 6.79 1.32 -16.52
N LYS A 116 7.85 1.74 -15.81
CA LYS A 116 7.77 2.20 -14.41
C LYS A 116 6.88 3.44 -14.25
N TRP A 117 6.94 4.40 -15.20
CA TRP A 117 6.19 5.65 -15.14
C TRP A 117 4.68 5.47 -15.05
N TRP A 118 4.13 4.47 -15.70
CA TRP A 118 2.69 4.20 -15.61
C TRP A 118 2.35 3.11 -14.59
N TYR A 119 3.24 2.11 -14.40
CA TYR A 119 2.99 1.01 -13.47
C TYR A 119 2.99 1.47 -12.01
N LEU A 120 3.92 2.37 -11.67
CA LEU A 120 4.04 2.91 -10.30
C LEU A 120 2.77 3.64 -9.85
N PRO A 121 2.23 4.65 -10.58
CA PRO A 121 1.01 5.31 -10.17
C PRO A 121 -0.22 4.39 -10.21
N SER A 122 -0.29 3.46 -11.16
CA SER A 122 -1.39 2.49 -11.23
C SER A 122 -1.39 1.54 -10.03
N GLY A 123 -0.22 1.05 -9.61
CA GLY A 123 -0.09 0.20 -8.44
C GLY A 123 -0.39 0.94 -7.13
N ILE A 124 0.06 2.19 -7.00
CA ILE A 124 -0.27 3.05 -5.85
C ILE A 124 -1.79 3.26 -5.77
N LEU A 125 -2.45 3.56 -6.90
CA LEU A 125 -3.89 3.71 -6.96
C LEU A 125 -4.61 2.41 -6.55
N ALA A 126 -4.16 1.27 -7.07
CA ALA A 126 -4.74 -0.03 -6.72
C ALA A 126 -4.60 -0.35 -5.21
N ILE A 127 -3.43 -0.09 -4.63
CA ILE A 127 -3.20 -0.25 -3.19
C ILE A 127 -4.08 0.71 -2.38
N HIS A 128 -4.25 1.95 -2.85
CA HIS A 128 -5.12 2.95 -2.20
C HIS A 128 -6.59 2.50 -2.19
N VAL A 129 -7.11 2.04 -3.34
CA VAL A 129 -8.47 1.50 -3.43
C VAL A 129 -8.64 0.30 -2.49
N LEU A 130 -7.68 -0.61 -2.46
CA LEU A 130 -7.72 -1.76 -1.54
C LEU A 130 -7.71 -1.31 -0.07
N ASN A 131 -6.96 -0.25 0.27
CA ASN A 131 -6.94 0.30 1.62
C ASN A 131 -8.29 0.93 2.01
N ILE A 132 -8.97 1.62 1.09
CA ILE A 132 -10.35 2.13 1.33
C ILE A 132 -11.29 0.96 1.57
N LEU A 133 -11.26 -0.08 0.72
CA LEU A 133 -12.09 -1.28 0.89
C LEU A 133 -11.82 -1.98 2.22
N ARG A 134 -10.57 -1.98 2.68
CA ARG A 134 -10.20 -2.46 4.03
C ARG A 134 -10.96 -1.70 5.11
N VAL A 135 -10.97 -0.35 5.06
CA VAL A 135 -11.64 0.48 6.08
C VAL A 135 -13.16 0.27 6.01
N VAL A 136 -13.74 0.17 4.81
CA VAL A 136 -15.16 -0.17 4.62
C VAL A 136 -15.49 -1.51 5.29
N ALA A 137 -14.71 -2.55 5.01
CA ALA A 137 -14.92 -3.88 5.58
C ALA A 137 -14.78 -3.88 7.10
N LEU A 138 -13.80 -3.15 7.65
CA LEU A 138 -13.64 -2.99 9.09
C LEU A 138 -14.83 -2.27 9.74
N ALA A 139 -15.38 -1.23 9.10
CA ALA A 139 -16.57 -0.54 9.57
C ALA A 139 -17.81 -1.47 9.59
N MET A 140 -17.96 -2.33 8.59
CA MET A 140 -19.00 -3.35 8.54
C MET A 140 -18.83 -4.41 9.65
N ILE A 141 -17.60 -4.85 9.90
CA ILE A 141 -17.27 -5.79 10.98
C ILE A 141 -17.53 -5.14 12.34
N ALA A 142 -17.14 -3.87 12.54
CA ALA A 142 -17.41 -3.14 13.77
C ALA A 142 -18.91 -3.01 14.08
N ASN A 143 -19.76 -2.94 13.04
CA ASN A 143 -21.20 -2.89 13.17
C ASN A 143 -21.84 -4.25 13.48
N SER A 144 -21.41 -5.32 12.80
CA SER A 144 -22.10 -6.61 12.85
C SER A 144 -21.44 -7.63 13.77
N TYR A 145 -20.11 -7.58 13.90
CA TYR A 145 -19.29 -8.56 14.62
C TYR A 145 -18.10 -7.87 15.34
N PRO A 146 -18.35 -6.95 16.28
CA PRO A 146 -17.32 -6.12 16.89
C PRO A 146 -16.21 -6.94 17.59
N GLN A 147 -16.50 -8.15 18.07
CA GLN A 147 -15.54 -9.04 18.72
C GLN A 147 -14.42 -9.52 17.78
N TYR A 148 -14.61 -9.47 16.46
CA TYR A 148 -13.60 -9.86 15.48
C TYR A 148 -12.83 -8.67 14.89
N LEU A 149 -13.15 -7.43 15.31
CA LEU A 149 -12.55 -6.23 14.73
C LEU A 149 -11.03 -6.21 14.87
N ASP A 150 -10.51 -6.41 16.08
CA ASP A 150 -9.09 -6.34 16.38
C ASP A 150 -8.29 -7.42 15.63
N PHE A 151 -8.83 -8.63 15.56
CA PHE A 151 -8.21 -9.72 14.82
C PHE A 151 -8.12 -9.40 13.32
N ASN A 152 -9.22 -8.96 12.73
CA ASN A 152 -9.25 -8.63 11.31
C ASN A 152 -8.39 -7.41 10.98
N HIS A 153 -8.42 -6.38 11.82
CA HIS A 153 -7.59 -5.20 11.66
C HIS A 153 -6.09 -5.52 11.73
N SER A 154 -5.68 -6.36 12.71
CA SER A 154 -4.26 -6.62 12.96
C SER A 154 -3.66 -7.72 12.07
N TYR A 155 -4.44 -8.71 11.65
CA TYR A 155 -3.93 -9.89 10.95
C TYR A 155 -4.52 -10.05 9.55
N THR A 156 -5.84 -10.21 9.42
CA THR A 156 -6.48 -10.62 8.17
C THR A 156 -6.22 -9.58 7.05
N PHE A 157 -6.54 -8.33 7.30
CA PHE A 157 -6.40 -7.29 6.27
C PHE A 157 -4.95 -6.91 6.00
N ASN A 158 -4.07 -6.95 7.00
CA ASN A 158 -2.65 -6.76 6.77
C ASN A 158 -2.09 -7.85 5.86
N PHE A 159 -2.41 -9.12 6.14
CA PHE A 159 -2.01 -10.24 5.30
C PHE A 159 -2.50 -10.08 3.86
N LEU A 160 -3.78 -9.74 3.65
CA LEU A 160 -4.36 -9.54 2.32
C LEU A 160 -3.66 -8.43 1.53
N ILE A 161 -3.37 -7.30 2.17
CA ILE A 161 -2.68 -6.18 1.52
C ILE A 161 -1.25 -6.55 1.14
N TYR A 162 -0.49 -7.22 2.03
CA TYR A 162 0.87 -7.66 1.69
C TYR A 162 0.87 -8.70 0.57
N MET A 163 -0.08 -9.63 0.56
CA MET A 163 -0.23 -10.59 -0.53
C MET A 163 -0.57 -9.92 -1.86
N PHE A 164 -1.41 -8.89 -1.83
CA PHE A 164 -1.72 -8.10 -3.01
C PHE A 164 -0.49 -7.35 -3.56
N ILE A 165 0.28 -6.69 -2.70
CA ILE A 165 1.54 -6.01 -3.08
C ILE A 165 2.53 -7.02 -3.66
N PHE A 166 2.66 -8.19 -3.05
CA PHE A 166 3.50 -9.27 -3.55
C PHE A 166 3.06 -9.74 -4.94
N GLY A 167 1.75 -9.87 -5.16
CA GLY A 167 1.17 -10.15 -6.48
C GLY A 167 1.54 -9.10 -7.54
N LEU A 168 1.48 -7.81 -7.18
CA LEU A 168 1.94 -6.73 -8.05
C LEU A 168 3.44 -6.83 -8.37
N TRP A 169 4.28 -7.19 -7.40
CA TRP A 169 5.71 -7.40 -7.65
C TRP A 169 5.97 -8.57 -8.61
N ILE A 170 5.29 -9.70 -8.42
CA ILE A 170 5.37 -10.84 -9.33
C ILE A 170 4.93 -10.44 -10.75
N LEU A 171 3.84 -9.68 -10.85
CA LEU A 171 3.34 -9.19 -12.13
C LEU A 171 4.38 -8.28 -12.83
N TRP A 172 5.03 -7.39 -12.08
CA TRP A 172 6.09 -6.54 -12.59
C TRP A 172 7.26 -7.37 -13.13
N VAL A 173 7.78 -8.29 -12.32
CA VAL A 173 8.92 -9.13 -12.69
C VAL A 173 8.62 -9.93 -13.95
N ASN A 174 7.49 -10.64 -13.99
CA ASN A 174 7.17 -11.56 -15.08
C ASN A 174 6.80 -10.86 -16.40
N LYS A 175 6.11 -9.71 -16.33
CA LYS A 175 5.60 -9.07 -17.55
C LYS A 175 6.50 -7.97 -18.10
N PHE A 176 7.19 -7.23 -17.24
CA PHE A 176 7.87 -6.00 -17.61
C PHE A 176 9.40 -6.13 -17.49
N ALA A 177 9.91 -6.73 -16.42
CA ALA A 177 11.34 -6.83 -16.20
C ALA A 177 11.98 -7.90 -17.09
N ASP A 178 11.40 -9.09 -17.19
CA ASP A 178 11.97 -10.20 -18.00
C ASP A 178 12.06 -9.88 -19.48
N LYS A 179 11.07 -9.16 -20.03
CA LYS A 179 11.10 -8.74 -21.43
C LYS A 179 12.26 -7.80 -21.77
N HIS A 180 12.66 -6.98 -20.80
CA HIS A 180 13.75 -6.04 -21.00
C HIS A 180 15.11 -6.76 -20.96
N ILE A 181 15.29 -7.66 -20.01
CA ILE A 181 16.53 -8.45 -19.85
C ILE A 181 16.79 -9.29 -21.08
N GLN A 182 15.78 -9.95 -21.66
CA GLN A 182 15.91 -10.75 -22.87
C GLN A 182 16.28 -9.92 -24.12
N LYS A 183 15.83 -8.66 -24.19
CA LYS A 183 16.13 -7.77 -25.32
C LYS A 183 17.56 -7.23 -25.26
N ASP A 184 18.07 -6.96 -24.06
CA ASP A 184 19.46 -6.50 -23.87
C ASP A 184 20.49 -7.61 -24.09
N GLU A 185 20.11 -8.89 -23.95
CA GLU A 185 20.98 -10.06 -24.28
C GLU A 185 21.04 -10.37 -25.79
N GLN A 186 20.14 -9.81 -26.60
CA GLN A 186 20.09 -10.04 -28.07
C GLN A 186 20.75 -8.94 -28.88
N ASN A 187 21.17 -7.83 -28.29
CA ASN A 187 21.89 -6.71 -28.88
C ASN A 187 23.36 -6.67 -28.43
#